data_7dc97bcd67f282bf8cfa9cdf0f50b27d
#
_entry.id   7dc97bcd67f282bf8cfa9cdf0f50b27d
#
_cell.length_a   1.000
_cell.length_b   1.000
_cell.length_c   1.000
_cell.angle_alpha   90.00
_cell.angle_beta   90.00
_cell.angle_gamma   90.00
#
_symmetry.space_group_name_H-M   'P 1'
#
loop_
_entity.id
_entity.type
_entity.pdbx_description
1 polymer ?
#
loop_
_entity_poly.entity_id
_entity_poly.type
_entity_poly.pdbx_seq_one_letter_code
_entity_poly.pdbx_strand_id
1 'polypeptide(L)'
;MNPRLVAFISVLVASFLPSPFLRAQTTDMEGDDAIQEATESAKKMGVKMPDVKKQLEEVDKEEAKEKAALQKQLEAPGPVTLPDWTPKVPEFKPAGPVSKKIVGDEVDIIQTGTSPLTPAELGDSWEGAKGDKVNSSRTNGSYNDTKVVTIYLSSRQGPLQSVVLEARRALGDKITQVTVSSPLPKPVVEEE
;
A
#
# COMPACT_ATOMS: atom_id res chain seq x y z
N MET A 1 6.40 -3.74 -15.64
CA MET A 1 5.11 -4.48 -15.82
C MET A 1 4.35 -4.43 -14.51
N ASN A 2 3.11 -3.95 -14.51
CA ASN A 2 2.33 -3.73 -13.29
C ASN A 2 1.83 -5.08 -12.76
N PRO A 3 2.15 -5.50 -11.53
CA PRO A 3 1.74 -6.80 -10.97
C PRO A 3 0.21 -6.97 -10.89
N ARG A 4 -0.55 -5.88 -10.83
CA ARG A 4 -2.02 -5.89 -10.86
C ARG A 4 -2.58 -6.32 -12.22
N LEU A 5 -1.91 -5.95 -13.31
CA LEU A 5 -2.30 -6.34 -14.67
C LEU A 5 -2.16 -7.85 -14.89
N VAL A 6 -1.06 -8.42 -14.41
CA VAL A 6 -0.82 -9.87 -14.50
C VAL A 6 -1.85 -10.66 -13.68
N ALA A 7 -2.23 -10.15 -12.50
CA ALA A 7 -3.25 -10.77 -11.66
C ALA A 7 -4.64 -10.73 -12.32
N PHE A 8 -4.99 -9.63 -13.01
CA PHE A 8 -6.29 -9.47 -13.65
C PHE A 8 -6.47 -10.40 -14.86
N ILE A 9 -5.43 -10.52 -15.70
CA ILE A 9 -5.43 -11.45 -16.84
C ILE A 9 -5.49 -12.90 -16.36
N SER A 10 -4.77 -13.24 -15.29
CA SER A 10 -4.79 -14.58 -14.71
C SER A 10 -6.16 -14.97 -14.15
N VAL A 11 -6.87 -14.03 -13.52
CA VAL A 11 -8.22 -14.27 -12.98
C VAL A 11 -9.24 -14.44 -14.09
N LEU A 12 -9.14 -13.66 -15.17
CA LEU A 12 -10.10 -13.73 -16.28
C LEU A 12 -9.98 -15.07 -17.04
N VAL A 13 -8.76 -15.54 -17.26
CA VAL A 13 -8.50 -16.82 -17.97
C VAL A 13 -8.84 -18.03 -17.06
N ALA A 14 -8.57 -17.95 -15.76
CA ALA A 14 -8.86 -19.05 -14.83
C ALA A 14 -10.36 -19.26 -14.59
N SER A 15 -11.21 -18.25 -14.79
CA SER A 15 -12.65 -18.37 -14.62
C SER A 15 -13.37 -19.11 -15.75
N PHE A 16 -12.70 -19.30 -16.91
CA PHE A 16 -13.31 -19.89 -18.09
C PHE A 16 -12.80 -21.30 -18.48
N LEU A 17 -11.75 -21.82 -17.83
CA LEU A 17 -11.17 -23.11 -18.18
C LEU A 17 -11.11 -24.07 -16.98
N PRO A 18 -11.85 -25.19 -16.98
CA PRO A 18 -11.77 -26.21 -15.95
C PRO A 18 -10.62 -27.19 -16.26
N SER A 19 -9.36 -26.78 -16.25
CA SER A 19 -8.26 -27.72 -16.42
C SER A 19 -6.98 -27.27 -15.72
N PRO A 20 -6.35 -28.12 -14.89
CA PRO A 20 -5.16 -27.81 -14.11
C PRO A 20 -3.86 -27.76 -14.93
N PHE A 21 -3.93 -27.98 -16.25
CA PHE A 21 -2.72 -28.11 -17.09
C PHE A 21 -2.12 -26.80 -17.60
N LEU A 22 -2.81 -25.66 -17.49
CA LEU A 22 -2.34 -24.38 -18.06
C LEU A 22 -1.46 -23.57 -17.12
N ARG A 23 -1.22 -24.03 -15.89
CA ARG A 23 -0.47 -23.25 -14.89
C ARG A 23 1.05 -23.26 -15.05
N ALA A 24 1.59 -24.07 -15.96
CA ALA A 24 3.03 -24.31 -16.06
C ALA A 24 3.75 -23.59 -17.24
N GLN A 25 3.03 -22.91 -18.13
CA GLN A 25 3.64 -22.38 -19.37
C GLN A 25 3.59 -20.86 -19.57
N THR A 26 3.09 -20.08 -18.61
CA THR A 26 2.88 -18.63 -18.80
C THR A 26 4.02 -17.74 -18.27
N THR A 27 5.20 -18.28 -17.98
CA THR A 27 6.27 -17.52 -17.31
C THR A 27 7.23 -16.76 -18.23
N ASP A 28 7.19 -16.99 -19.55
CA ASP A 28 8.19 -16.39 -20.47
C ASP A 28 7.63 -15.73 -21.76
N MET A 29 6.30 -15.52 -21.85
CA MET A 29 5.73 -14.82 -23.02
C MET A 29 5.60 -13.32 -22.75
N GLU A 30 6.07 -12.47 -23.68
CA GLU A 30 5.78 -11.03 -23.66
C GLU A 30 4.27 -10.82 -23.75
N GLY A 31 3.73 -9.84 -23.00
CA GLY A 31 2.29 -9.70 -22.75
C GLY A 31 1.39 -9.63 -24.01
N ASP A 32 1.91 -9.11 -25.13
CA ASP A 32 1.17 -9.00 -26.38
C ASP A 32 0.93 -10.36 -27.05
N ASP A 33 1.90 -11.27 -27.01
CA ASP A 33 1.77 -12.61 -27.59
C ASP A 33 0.77 -13.47 -26.81
N ALA A 34 0.76 -13.36 -25.48
CA ALA A 34 -0.20 -14.08 -24.64
C ALA A 34 -1.66 -13.63 -24.87
N ILE A 35 -1.87 -12.34 -25.11
CA ILE A 35 -3.19 -11.76 -25.43
C ILE A 35 -3.65 -12.25 -26.80
N GLN A 36 -2.76 -12.32 -27.77
CA GLN A 36 -3.08 -12.74 -29.14
C GLN A 36 -3.45 -14.23 -29.18
N GLU A 37 -2.71 -15.10 -28.51
CA GLU A 37 -3.00 -16.53 -28.40
C GLU A 37 -4.31 -16.82 -27.66
N ALA A 38 -4.58 -16.10 -26.56
CA ALA A 38 -5.85 -16.20 -25.84
C ALA A 38 -7.04 -15.75 -26.71
N THR A 39 -6.87 -14.72 -27.51
CA THR A 39 -7.90 -14.19 -28.43
C THR A 39 -8.21 -15.17 -29.56
N GLU A 40 -7.19 -15.82 -30.14
CA GLU A 40 -7.37 -16.83 -31.18
C GLU A 40 -8.05 -18.09 -30.63
N SER A 41 -7.68 -18.52 -29.44
CA SER A 41 -8.29 -19.67 -28.76
C SER A 41 -9.76 -19.42 -28.43
N ALA A 42 -10.12 -18.24 -27.95
CA ALA A 42 -11.49 -17.83 -27.69
C ALA A 42 -12.33 -17.77 -28.98
N LYS A 43 -11.77 -17.26 -30.08
CA LYS A 43 -12.41 -17.28 -31.40
C LYS A 43 -12.72 -18.69 -31.87
N LYS A 44 -11.80 -19.63 -31.70
CA LYS A 44 -12.00 -21.05 -32.05
C LYS A 44 -13.11 -21.70 -31.22
N MET A 45 -13.33 -21.24 -29.99
CA MET A 45 -14.38 -21.74 -29.10
C MET A 45 -15.72 -21.00 -29.26
N GLY A 46 -15.84 -20.04 -30.18
CA GLY A 46 -17.07 -19.29 -30.39
C GLY A 46 -17.44 -18.32 -29.27
N VAL A 47 -16.50 -18.02 -28.39
CA VAL A 47 -16.70 -17.08 -27.25
C VAL A 47 -16.43 -15.66 -27.74
N LYS A 48 -17.41 -14.77 -27.61
CA LYS A 48 -17.19 -13.33 -27.82
C LYS A 48 -16.36 -12.79 -26.65
N MET A 49 -15.07 -12.60 -26.88
CA MET A 49 -14.22 -11.88 -25.93
C MET A 49 -14.55 -10.38 -25.95
N PRO A 50 -14.62 -9.73 -24.78
CA PRO A 50 -14.64 -8.27 -24.73
C PRO A 50 -13.37 -7.72 -25.41
N ASP A 51 -13.45 -6.51 -25.94
CA ASP A 51 -12.31 -5.85 -26.57
C ASP A 51 -11.23 -5.54 -25.51
N VAL A 52 -10.29 -6.47 -25.34
CA VAL A 52 -9.22 -6.42 -24.33
C VAL A 52 -8.34 -5.18 -24.53
N LYS A 53 -8.11 -4.76 -25.80
CA LYS A 53 -7.37 -3.53 -26.08
C LYS A 53 -8.05 -2.29 -25.51
N LYS A 54 -9.37 -2.19 -25.72
CA LYS A 54 -10.13 -1.06 -25.21
C LYS A 54 -10.15 -1.01 -23.67
N GLN A 55 -10.27 -2.18 -23.03
CA GLN A 55 -10.21 -2.27 -21.57
C GLN A 55 -8.82 -1.90 -21.04
N LEU A 56 -7.74 -2.30 -21.69
CA LEU A 56 -6.39 -1.90 -21.32
C LEU A 56 -6.18 -0.39 -21.45
N GLU A 57 -6.63 0.22 -22.55
CA GLU A 57 -6.56 1.67 -22.75
C GLU A 57 -7.38 2.45 -21.70
N GLU A 58 -8.52 1.91 -21.26
CA GLU A 58 -9.34 2.51 -20.19
C GLU A 58 -8.61 2.40 -18.84
N VAL A 59 -8.02 1.25 -18.52
CA VAL A 59 -7.22 1.05 -17.29
C VAL A 59 -6.00 1.98 -17.27
N ASP A 60 -5.27 2.09 -18.37
CA ASP A 60 -4.10 2.98 -18.46
C ASP A 60 -4.48 4.46 -18.26
N LYS A 61 -5.64 4.87 -18.78
CA LYS A 61 -6.17 6.23 -18.58
C LYS A 61 -6.58 6.47 -17.13
N GLU A 62 -7.19 5.48 -16.50
CA GLU A 62 -7.61 5.58 -15.10
C GLU A 62 -6.38 5.63 -14.17
N GLU A 63 -5.38 4.78 -14.39
CA GLU A 63 -4.10 4.85 -13.66
C GLU A 63 -3.38 6.19 -13.84
N ALA A 64 -3.41 6.75 -15.05
CA ALA A 64 -2.81 8.06 -15.30
C ALA A 64 -3.55 9.19 -14.55
N LYS A 65 -4.88 9.15 -14.49
CA LYS A 65 -5.70 10.09 -13.72
C LYS A 65 -5.44 9.97 -12.22
N GLU A 66 -5.39 8.75 -11.69
CA GLU A 66 -5.07 8.51 -10.28
C GLU A 66 -3.68 9.04 -9.93
N LYS A 67 -2.66 8.75 -10.74
CA LYS A 67 -1.30 9.26 -10.54
C LYS A 67 -1.25 10.79 -10.54
N ALA A 68 -1.96 11.42 -11.47
CA ALA A 68 -2.03 12.88 -11.53
C ALA A 68 -2.74 13.48 -10.30
N ALA A 69 -3.79 12.83 -9.80
CA ALA A 69 -4.49 13.26 -8.60
C ALA A 69 -3.61 13.12 -7.34
N LEU A 70 -2.87 12.01 -7.22
CA LEU A 70 -1.90 11.82 -6.12
C LEU A 70 -0.77 12.86 -6.17
N GLN A 71 -0.25 13.16 -7.34
CA GLN A 71 0.78 14.17 -7.51
C GLN A 71 0.26 15.56 -7.11
N LYS A 72 -0.95 15.92 -7.52
CA LYS A 72 -1.61 17.18 -7.12
C LYS A 72 -1.81 17.23 -5.61
N GLN A 73 -2.18 16.14 -4.96
CA GLN A 73 -2.33 16.07 -3.51
C GLN A 73 -0.99 16.18 -2.78
N LEU A 74 0.07 15.59 -3.33
CA LEU A 74 1.44 15.72 -2.81
C LEU A 74 1.92 17.17 -2.81
N GLU A 75 1.66 17.88 -3.90
CA GLU A 75 2.09 19.28 -4.11
C GLU A 75 1.15 20.31 -3.46
N ALA A 76 -0.04 19.91 -3.06
CA ALA A 76 -1.03 20.81 -2.47
C ALA A 76 -0.44 21.54 -1.25
N PRO A 77 -0.57 22.89 -1.18
CA PRO A 77 -0.11 23.65 -0.04
C PRO A 77 -0.96 23.31 1.19
N GLY A 78 -0.33 23.33 2.37
CA GLY A 78 -1.02 23.11 3.64
C GLY A 78 -0.10 22.58 4.73
N PRO A 79 -0.51 22.67 5.99
CA PRO A 79 0.27 22.14 7.10
C PRO A 79 0.43 20.64 6.96
N VAL A 80 1.67 20.16 7.07
CA VAL A 80 2.00 18.74 7.07
C VAL A 80 2.19 18.34 8.51
N THR A 81 1.13 17.89 9.15
CA THR A 81 1.15 17.46 10.55
C THR A 81 0.47 16.10 10.70
N LEU A 82 1.03 15.26 11.55
CA LEU A 82 0.34 14.05 12.00
C LEU A 82 -0.91 14.44 12.81
N PRO A 83 -1.92 13.57 12.89
CA PRO A 83 -3.07 13.80 13.78
C PRO A 83 -2.66 14.08 15.22
N ASP A 84 -3.31 15.03 15.90
CA ASP A 84 -2.96 15.47 17.26
C ASP A 84 -3.04 14.35 18.31
N TRP A 85 -3.84 13.33 18.04
CA TRP A 85 -3.99 12.16 18.90
C TRP A 85 -2.91 11.08 18.67
N THR A 86 -1.97 11.31 17.75
CA THR A 86 -0.86 10.38 17.49
C THR A 86 -0.01 10.21 18.75
N PRO A 87 0.18 8.98 19.25
CA PRO A 87 1.04 8.74 20.40
C PRO A 87 2.47 9.20 20.14
N LYS A 88 3.07 9.84 21.13
CA LYS A 88 4.48 10.23 21.06
C LYS A 88 5.37 8.99 21.02
N VAL A 89 6.39 9.02 20.20
CA VAL A 89 7.42 7.99 20.17
C VAL A 89 8.42 8.26 21.31
N PRO A 90 8.60 7.35 22.27
CA PRO A 90 9.58 7.53 23.35
C PRO A 90 11.00 7.66 22.80
N GLU A 91 11.78 8.57 23.37
CA GLU A 91 13.19 8.81 23.00
C GLU A 91 13.43 8.97 21.49
N PHE A 92 12.46 9.54 20.80
CA PHE A 92 12.49 9.71 19.36
C PHE A 92 13.45 10.80 18.92
N LYS A 93 14.33 10.45 17.99
CA LYS A 93 15.20 11.38 17.30
C LYS A 93 14.76 11.45 15.83
N PRO A 94 14.00 12.48 15.44
CA PRO A 94 13.54 12.60 14.06
C PRO A 94 14.73 12.77 13.10
N ALA A 95 14.66 12.09 11.97
CA ALA A 95 15.65 12.22 10.89
C ALA A 95 15.42 13.47 10.04
N GLY A 96 14.23 14.07 10.13
CA GLY A 96 13.86 15.28 9.40
C GLY A 96 12.45 15.74 9.79
N PRO A 97 11.95 16.79 9.14
CA PRO A 97 10.60 17.26 9.34
C PRO A 97 9.56 16.23 8.85
N VAL A 98 8.33 16.39 9.31
CA VAL A 98 7.18 15.68 8.75
C VAL A 98 7.04 16.06 7.28
N SER A 99 6.78 15.10 6.42
CA SER A 99 6.69 15.30 4.97
C SER A 99 5.56 14.47 4.36
N LYS A 100 5.13 14.84 3.16
CA LYS A 100 4.22 14.01 2.36
C LYS A 100 5.01 13.08 1.47
N LYS A 101 4.50 11.86 1.26
CA LYS A 101 5.05 10.88 0.30
C LYS A 101 3.92 10.08 -0.32
N ILE A 102 4.08 9.69 -1.58
CA ILE A 102 3.20 8.70 -2.20
C ILE A 102 3.66 7.32 -1.74
N VAL A 103 2.73 6.56 -1.14
CA VAL A 103 2.92 5.18 -0.66
C VAL A 103 1.84 4.31 -1.28
N GLY A 104 2.20 3.51 -2.28
CA GLY A 104 1.22 2.75 -3.07
C GLY A 104 0.30 3.68 -3.86
N ASP A 105 -0.99 3.63 -3.55
CA ASP A 105 -2.07 4.41 -4.17
C ASP A 105 -2.63 5.53 -3.25
N GLU A 106 -1.85 5.97 -2.26
CA GLU A 106 -2.24 7.00 -1.31
C GLU A 106 -1.10 8.00 -1.07
N VAL A 107 -1.42 9.17 -0.58
CA VAL A 107 -0.44 10.14 -0.09
C VAL A 107 -0.43 10.07 1.42
N ASP A 108 0.71 9.70 1.99
CA ASP A 108 0.91 9.64 3.43
C ASP A 108 1.65 10.87 3.94
N ILE A 109 1.24 11.32 5.12
CA ILE A 109 2.04 12.20 5.97
C ILE A 109 2.98 11.29 6.76
N ILE A 110 4.30 11.48 6.61
CA ILE A 110 5.31 10.58 7.17
C ILE A 110 6.30 11.37 8.02
N GLN A 111 6.64 10.80 9.17
CA GLN A 111 7.78 11.17 9.99
C GLN A 111 8.65 9.95 10.23
N THR A 112 9.93 10.04 9.93
CA THR A 112 10.91 8.99 10.20
C THR A 112 11.92 9.43 11.24
N GLY A 113 12.52 8.48 11.93
CA GLY A 113 13.53 8.76 12.93
C GLY A 113 14.03 7.48 13.59
N THR A 114 14.65 7.63 14.74
CA THR A 114 15.25 6.54 15.48
C THR A 114 14.89 6.60 16.96
N SER A 115 14.92 5.44 17.63
CA SER A 115 14.79 5.31 19.09
C SER A 115 15.77 4.24 19.59
N PRO A 116 16.33 4.36 20.79
CA PRO A 116 17.15 3.31 21.41
C PRO A 116 16.30 2.13 21.89
N LEU A 117 14.99 2.32 22.09
CA LEU A 117 14.09 1.27 22.56
C LEU A 117 13.91 0.17 21.50
N THR A 118 13.66 -1.04 21.95
CA THR A 118 13.37 -2.17 21.04
C THR A 118 12.01 -1.99 20.35
N PRO A 119 11.77 -2.64 19.21
CA PRO A 119 10.44 -2.61 18.57
C PRO A 119 9.31 -3.05 19.49
N ALA A 120 9.56 -4.04 20.38
CA ALA A 120 8.57 -4.52 21.32
C ALA A 120 8.22 -3.45 22.38
N GLU A 121 9.22 -2.82 22.99
CA GLU A 121 9.03 -1.73 23.98
C GLU A 121 8.30 -0.53 23.37
N LEU A 122 8.62 -0.18 22.12
CA LEU A 122 7.91 0.87 21.40
C LEU A 122 6.44 0.48 21.15
N GLY A 123 6.19 -0.76 20.75
CA GLY A 123 4.84 -1.27 20.56
C GLY A 123 4.03 -1.20 21.85
N ASP A 124 4.57 -1.66 22.97
CA ASP A 124 3.92 -1.62 24.28
C ASP A 124 3.62 -0.18 24.73
N SER A 125 4.58 0.72 24.52
CA SER A 125 4.40 2.14 24.82
C SER A 125 3.28 2.79 24.00
N TRP A 126 3.20 2.49 22.71
CA TRP A 126 2.15 3.04 21.85
C TRP A 126 0.77 2.50 22.19
N GLU A 127 0.65 1.22 22.49
CA GLU A 127 -0.61 0.64 22.96
C GLU A 127 -1.05 1.20 24.29
N GLY A 128 -0.12 1.45 25.21
CA GLY A 128 -0.40 2.08 26.50
C GLY A 128 -0.76 3.57 26.40
N ALA A 129 -0.24 4.28 25.42
CA ALA A 129 -0.45 5.71 25.22
C ALA A 129 -1.70 6.06 24.39
N LYS A 130 -2.36 5.07 23.79
CA LYS A 130 -3.58 5.32 23.02
C LYS A 130 -4.71 5.80 23.92
N GLY A 131 -5.46 6.80 23.49
CA GLY A 131 -6.67 7.24 24.18
C GLY A 131 -7.83 6.21 24.04
N ASP A 132 -8.81 6.26 24.94
CA ASP A 132 -9.98 5.36 24.98
C ASP A 132 -10.81 5.31 23.69
N LYS A 133 -10.69 6.36 22.87
CA LYS A 133 -11.42 6.51 21.61
C LYS A 133 -10.63 6.07 20.39
N VAL A 134 -9.50 5.42 20.59
CA VAL A 134 -8.62 4.91 19.55
C VAL A 134 -8.62 3.39 19.56
N ASN A 135 -8.95 2.78 18.43
CA ASN A 135 -8.76 1.36 18.22
C ASN A 135 -7.30 1.09 17.88
N SER A 136 -6.77 -0.05 18.31
CA SER A 136 -5.43 -0.50 17.92
C SER A 136 -5.45 -1.92 17.41
N SER A 137 -4.57 -2.20 16.46
CA SER A 137 -4.19 -3.56 16.05
C SER A 137 -2.68 -3.63 15.95
N ARG A 138 -2.09 -4.69 16.48
CA ARG A 138 -0.64 -4.90 16.50
C ARG A 138 -0.26 -6.12 15.68
N THR A 139 0.78 -5.98 14.89
CA THR A 139 1.43 -7.07 14.17
C THR A 139 2.90 -7.13 14.57
N ASN A 140 3.38 -8.31 14.91
CA ASN A 140 4.79 -8.57 15.19
C ASN A 140 5.32 -9.51 14.09
N GLY A 141 6.44 -9.16 13.50
CA GLY A 141 7.08 -9.93 12.45
C GLY A 141 8.59 -10.01 12.64
N SER A 142 9.21 -10.95 11.92
CA SER A 142 10.66 -11.03 11.75
C SER A 142 10.94 -11.40 10.31
N TYR A 143 11.78 -10.65 9.65
CA TYR A 143 12.18 -10.88 8.26
C TYR A 143 13.67 -10.57 8.09
N ASN A 144 14.45 -11.51 7.53
CA ASN A 144 15.90 -11.36 7.33
C ASN A 144 16.61 -10.78 8.55
N ASP A 145 16.46 -11.43 9.71
CA ASP A 145 17.04 -11.01 11.00
C ASP A 145 16.62 -9.61 11.49
N THR A 146 15.59 -9.03 10.87
CA THR A 146 15.01 -7.76 11.31
C THR A 146 13.71 -8.01 12.05
N LYS A 147 13.64 -7.58 13.31
CA LYS A 147 12.39 -7.54 14.08
C LYS A 147 11.57 -6.33 13.67
N VAL A 148 10.29 -6.54 13.40
CA VAL A 148 9.34 -5.48 13.03
C VAL A 148 8.13 -5.55 13.93
N VAL A 149 7.72 -4.39 14.45
CA VAL A 149 6.44 -4.21 15.12
C VAL A 149 5.69 -3.11 14.40
N THR A 150 4.47 -3.40 13.98
CA THR A 150 3.57 -2.44 13.34
C THR A 150 2.31 -2.31 14.17
N ILE A 151 1.92 -1.08 14.48
CA ILE A 151 0.69 -0.75 15.18
C ILE A 151 -0.17 0.12 14.28
N TYR A 152 -1.37 -0.32 14.03
CA TYR A 152 -2.40 0.43 13.34
C TYR A 152 -3.33 1.04 14.37
N LEU A 153 -3.45 2.35 14.34
CA LEU A 153 -4.35 3.12 15.18
C LEU A 153 -5.43 3.77 14.33
N SER A 154 -6.66 3.76 14.78
CA SER A 154 -7.76 4.47 14.12
C SER A 154 -8.64 5.20 15.12
N SER A 155 -8.90 6.48 14.87
CA SER A 155 -9.80 7.28 15.68
C SER A 155 -11.25 6.88 15.44
N ARG A 156 -12.04 6.82 16.53
CA ARG A 156 -13.50 6.66 16.47
C ARG A 156 -14.24 8.00 16.41
N GLN A 157 -13.51 9.11 16.45
CA GLN A 157 -14.10 10.46 16.46
C GLN A 157 -13.75 11.21 15.17
N GLY A 158 -14.76 11.81 14.56
CA GLY A 158 -14.62 12.62 13.35
C GLY A 158 -14.38 11.80 12.07
N PRO A 159 -13.90 12.43 11.00
CA PRO A 159 -13.52 11.72 9.79
C PRO A 159 -12.44 10.68 10.14
N LEU A 160 -12.62 9.47 9.65
CA LEU A 160 -11.73 8.34 9.88
C LEU A 160 -10.29 8.77 9.57
N GLN A 161 -9.51 8.95 10.63
CA GLN A 161 -8.07 9.14 10.54
C GLN A 161 -7.39 7.92 11.13
N SER A 162 -6.40 7.42 10.43
CA SER A 162 -5.57 6.32 10.88
C SER A 162 -4.12 6.75 11.00
N VAL A 163 -3.39 6.12 11.91
CA VAL A 163 -1.94 6.29 12.07
C VAL A 163 -1.32 4.91 12.09
N VAL A 164 -0.27 4.73 11.34
CA VAL A 164 0.56 3.52 11.36
C VAL A 164 1.89 3.87 12.00
N LEU A 165 2.24 3.11 13.01
CA LEU A 165 3.50 3.19 13.73
C LEU A 165 4.29 1.92 13.41
N GLU A 166 5.45 2.06 12.82
CA GLU A 166 6.31 0.94 12.48
C GLU A 166 7.68 1.11 13.13
N ALA A 167 8.15 0.08 13.81
CA ALA A 167 9.46 0.01 14.44
C ALA A 167 10.22 -1.20 13.88
N ARG A 168 11.43 -0.96 13.35
CA ARG A 168 12.30 -1.99 12.76
C ARG A 168 13.68 -1.96 13.38
N ARG A 169 14.22 -3.13 13.75
CA ARG A 169 15.58 -3.29 14.25
C ARG A 169 16.19 -4.56 13.72
N ALA A 170 17.32 -4.46 13.06
CA ALA A 170 18.10 -5.62 12.65
C ALA A 170 18.79 -6.29 13.87
N LEU A 171 19.05 -7.58 13.73
CA LEU A 171 19.76 -8.34 14.76
C LEU A 171 21.16 -7.75 14.97
N GLY A 172 21.49 -7.46 16.23
CA GLY A 172 22.77 -6.83 16.61
C GLY A 172 22.75 -5.30 16.62
N ASP A 173 21.77 -4.65 16.02
CA ASP A 173 21.61 -3.20 16.09
C ASP A 173 21.16 -2.74 17.48
N LYS A 174 21.66 -1.57 17.90
CA LYS A 174 21.26 -0.91 19.15
C LYS A 174 20.19 0.14 18.94
N ILE A 175 19.88 0.47 17.70
CA ILE A 175 18.98 1.55 17.31
C ILE A 175 17.82 0.97 16.49
N THR A 176 16.61 1.36 16.86
CA THR A 176 15.38 1.04 16.13
C THR A 176 15.05 2.16 15.15
N GLN A 177 14.83 1.83 13.90
CA GLN A 177 14.25 2.72 12.92
C GLN A 177 12.75 2.81 13.15
N VAL A 178 12.22 4.02 13.17
CA VAL A 178 10.80 4.27 13.44
C VAL A 178 10.21 5.07 12.29
N THR A 179 9.07 4.63 11.83
CA THR A 179 8.23 5.36 10.87
C THR A 179 6.86 5.56 11.48
N VAL A 180 6.39 6.80 11.45
CA VAL A 180 5.02 7.18 11.79
C VAL A 180 4.38 7.70 10.53
N SER A 181 3.28 7.11 10.10
CA SER A 181 2.56 7.56 8.90
C SER A 181 1.07 7.68 9.14
N SER A 182 0.44 8.58 8.40
CA SER A 182 -1.00 8.78 8.41
C SER A 182 -1.45 9.06 6.98
N PRO A 183 -2.29 8.20 6.37
CA PRO A 183 -2.79 8.43 5.03
C PRO A 183 -3.69 9.66 5.01
N LEU A 184 -3.54 10.47 3.97
CA LEU A 184 -4.49 11.52 3.64
C LEU A 184 -5.75 10.89 3.02
N PRO A 185 -6.92 11.53 3.18
CA PRO A 185 -8.12 11.11 2.47
C PRO A 185 -7.84 11.01 0.97
N LYS A 186 -8.34 9.96 0.33
CA LYS A 186 -8.17 9.82 -1.13
C LYS A 186 -8.74 11.05 -1.84
N PRO A 187 -8.04 11.54 -2.87
CA PRO A 187 -8.55 12.64 -3.66
C PRO A 187 -9.84 12.22 -4.35
N VAL A 188 -10.85 13.06 -4.28
CA VAL A 188 -12.08 12.84 -5.06
C VAL A 188 -11.72 13.11 -6.52
N VAL A 189 -11.76 12.07 -7.33
CA VAL A 189 -11.66 12.20 -8.79
C VAL A 189 -13.06 12.58 -9.27
N GLU A 190 -13.24 13.84 -9.65
CA GLU A 190 -14.51 14.26 -10.29
C GLU A 190 -14.57 13.55 -11.65
N GLU A 191 -15.61 12.74 -11.84
CA GLU A 191 -15.96 12.19 -13.14
C GLU A 191 -16.51 13.35 -14.00
N GLU A 192 -15.79 13.72 -15.04
CA GLU A 192 -16.25 14.66 -16.07
C GLU A 192 -17.12 13.95 -17.14
#